data_4d6eb31516aad6d38c1f996b8cab9dd2
#
_entry.id   4d6eb31516aad6d38c1f996b8cab9dd2
#
_cell.length_a   1.000
_cell.length_b   1.000
_cell.length_c   1.000
_cell.angle_alpha   90.00
_cell.angle_beta   90.00
_cell.angle_gamma   90.00
#
_symmetry.space_group_name_H-M   'P 1'
#
loop_
_entity.id
_entity.type
_entity.pdbx_description
1 polymer ?
#
loop_
_entity_poly.entity_id
_entity_poly.type
_entity_poly.pdbx_seq_one_letter_code
_entity_poly.pdbx_strand_id
1 'polypeptide(L)'
;SQDMYPFQPTWSTTRINLLQRCPRAFVLRYGLAKLSKNHPQGQLLSEVFQIQTPWILMHQTIRTVLLDYVEDHQIGTVWSHELLSIRFRRDYFKAIAERNQRVERLQKYGLAASFFHTIQPEEHLIKMGIESCIGILLNSVFQGLLSNGSIERMEANEFRRIRNIRMY
;
A
#
# COMPACT_ATOMS: atom_id res chain seq x y z
N SER A 1 27.20 12.36 -24.90
CA SER A 1 27.06 11.50 -23.69
C SER A 1 26.56 12.29 -22.49
N GLN A 2 25.40 12.95 -22.62
CA GLN A 2 24.78 13.68 -21.51
C GLN A 2 23.64 12.90 -20.85
N ASP A 3 23.47 11.62 -21.17
CA ASP A 3 22.34 10.80 -20.70
C ASP A 3 22.65 9.93 -19.49
N MET A 4 23.73 10.22 -18.73
CA MET A 4 24.19 9.30 -17.72
C MET A 4 23.54 9.46 -16.33
N TYR A 5 22.70 10.47 -16.08
CA TYR A 5 22.01 10.62 -14.79
C TYR A 5 20.61 11.22 -14.90
N PRO A 6 19.59 10.42 -15.32
CA PRO A 6 18.21 10.86 -15.20
C PRO A 6 17.68 10.86 -13.77
N PHE A 7 18.57 10.62 -12.78
CA PHE A 7 18.18 10.54 -11.38
C PHE A 7 18.28 11.91 -10.72
N GLN A 8 17.16 12.61 -10.69
CA GLN A 8 17.00 13.72 -9.75
C GLN A 8 16.31 13.19 -8.48
N PRO A 9 17.02 13.11 -7.35
CA PRO A 9 16.42 12.67 -6.11
C PRO A 9 15.44 13.73 -5.61
N THR A 10 14.15 13.41 -5.65
CA THR A 10 13.18 14.16 -4.86
C THR A 10 13.37 13.76 -3.40
N TRP A 11 13.83 14.69 -2.59
CA TRP A 11 14.07 14.42 -1.19
C TRP A 11 12.78 14.35 -0.39
N SER A 12 12.63 13.32 0.41
CA SER A 12 11.57 13.16 1.39
C SER A 12 12.18 12.68 2.70
N THR A 13 11.49 12.88 3.81
CA THR A 13 11.94 12.40 5.12
C THR A 13 12.27 10.90 5.10
N THR A 14 11.43 10.11 4.44
CA THR A 14 11.64 8.66 4.29
C THR A 14 12.94 8.33 3.55
N ARG A 15 13.23 9.07 2.48
CA ARG A 15 14.46 8.88 1.69
C ARG A 15 15.70 9.29 2.46
N ILE A 16 15.65 10.42 3.16
CA ILE A 16 16.74 10.90 4.01
C ILE A 16 17.02 9.88 5.12
N ASN A 17 15.99 9.40 5.80
CA ASN A 17 16.12 8.40 6.86
C ASN A 17 16.74 7.10 6.33
N LEU A 18 16.33 6.64 5.16
CA LEU A 18 16.90 5.44 4.56
C LEU A 18 18.37 5.63 4.19
N LEU A 19 18.72 6.80 3.62
CA LEU A 19 20.11 7.12 3.27
C LEU A 19 21.00 7.15 4.52
N GLN A 20 20.52 7.73 5.62
CA GLN A 20 21.26 7.80 6.88
C GLN A 20 21.43 6.42 7.54
N ARG A 21 20.39 5.59 7.51
CA ARG A 21 20.41 4.25 8.11
C ARG A 21 21.20 3.24 7.30
N CYS A 22 21.07 3.28 5.99
CA CYS A 22 21.69 2.31 5.10
C CYS A 22 21.87 2.92 3.69
N PRO A 23 22.99 3.58 3.41
CA PRO A 23 23.27 4.16 2.10
C PRO A 23 23.17 3.15 0.96
N ARG A 24 23.59 1.91 1.20
CA ARG A 24 23.49 0.81 0.20
C ARG A 24 22.04 0.49 -0.16
N ALA A 25 21.16 0.40 0.83
CA ALA A 25 19.73 0.18 0.60
C ALA A 25 19.10 1.35 -0.16
N PHE A 26 19.51 2.59 0.15
CA PHE A 26 19.06 3.77 -0.57
C PHE A 26 19.45 3.72 -2.05
N VAL A 27 20.71 3.41 -2.36
CA VAL A 27 21.20 3.30 -3.74
C VAL A 27 20.48 2.18 -4.49
N LEU A 28 20.30 1.02 -3.87
CA LEU A 28 19.56 -0.10 -4.48
C LEU A 28 18.12 0.28 -4.79
N ARG A 29 17.42 0.89 -3.83
CA ARG A 29 16.00 1.20 -3.95
C ARG A 29 15.70 2.36 -4.88
N TYR A 30 16.43 3.45 -4.77
CA TYR A 30 16.15 4.69 -5.49
C TYR A 30 17.05 4.92 -6.69
N GLY A 31 18.21 4.31 -6.72
CA GLY A 31 19.16 4.39 -7.82
C GLY A 31 18.99 3.24 -8.81
N LEU A 32 19.51 2.08 -8.47
CA LEU A 32 19.63 0.96 -9.40
C LEU A 32 18.28 0.39 -9.84
N ALA A 33 17.29 0.31 -8.94
CA ALA A 33 15.96 -0.20 -9.29
C ALA A 33 15.22 0.70 -10.30
N LYS A 34 15.52 2.01 -10.33
CA LYS A 34 14.93 2.96 -11.28
C LYS A 34 15.68 3.10 -12.58
N LEU A 35 17.01 3.01 -12.52
CA LEU A 35 17.86 3.15 -13.72
C LEU A 35 17.77 1.98 -14.68
N SER A 36 17.32 0.85 -14.21
CA SER A 36 17.41 -0.40 -14.96
C SER A 36 16.06 -1.00 -15.33
N LYS A 37 15.06 -0.17 -15.67
CA LYS A 37 13.77 -0.65 -16.19
C LYS A 37 13.93 -1.64 -17.36
N ASN A 38 15.00 -1.50 -18.13
CA ASN A 38 15.31 -2.34 -19.27
C ASN A 38 16.34 -3.44 -18.95
N HIS A 39 16.85 -3.51 -17.72
CA HIS A 39 17.82 -4.51 -17.30
C HIS A 39 17.15 -5.59 -16.45
N PRO A 40 17.35 -6.90 -16.74
CA PRO A 40 16.70 -7.97 -15.99
C PRO A 40 16.91 -7.91 -14.48
N GLN A 41 18.11 -7.59 -14.02
CA GLN A 41 18.41 -7.45 -12.59
C GLN A 41 17.68 -6.26 -11.95
N GLY A 42 17.51 -5.16 -12.67
CA GLY A 42 16.76 -4.01 -12.18
C GLY A 42 15.26 -4.29 -12.07
N GLN A 43 14.70 -5.05 -12.99
CA GLN A 43 13.32 -5.53 -12.91
C GLN A 43 13.12 -6.43 -11.68
N LEU A 44 14.04 -7.36 -11.43
CA LEU A 44 14.00 -8.25 -10.27
C LEU A 44 14.11 -7.46 -8.96
N LEU A 45 15.00 -6.48 -8.87
CA LEU A 45 15.10 -5.60 -7.71
C LEU A 45 13.83 -4.80 -7.49
N SER A 46 13.24 -4.27 -8.54
CA SER A 46 11.97 -3.56 -8.47
C SER A 46 10.85 -4.46 -7.91
N GLU A 47 10.77 -5.72 -8.33
CA GLU A 47 9.81 -6.68 -7.81
C GLU A 47 10.05 -7.01 -6.33
N VAL A 48 11.32 -7.19 -5.93
CA VAL A 48 11.68 -7.42 -4.50
C VAL A 48 11.17 -6.28 -3.62
N PHE A 49 11.35 -5.04 -4.05
CA PHE A 49 10.89 -3.87 -3.28
C PHE A 49 9.36 -3.72 -3.25
N GLN A 50 8.64 -4.41 -4.11
CA GLN A 50 7.17 -4.43 -4.12
C GLN A 50 6.57 -5.51 -3.21
N ILE A 51 7.39 -6.38 -2.62
CA ILE A 51 6.91 -7.35 -1.63
C ILE A 51 6.61 -6.61 -0.32
N GLN A 52 5.33 -6.53 0.00
CA GLN A 52 4.86 -5.81 1.17
C GLN A 52 4.66 -6.75 2.37
N THR A 53 4.76 -6.19 3.57
CA THR A 53 4.44 -6.91 4.81
C THR A 53 2.92 -7.07 4.96
N PRO A 54 2.44 -8.04 5.75
CA PRO A 54 1.01 -8.16 6.06
C PRO A 54 0.39 -6.88 6.62
N TRP A 55 1.13 -6.16 7.45
CA TRP A 55 0.72 -4.88 8.01
C TRP A 55 0.47 -3.82 6.93
N ILE A 56 1.41 -3.67 6.00
CA ILE A 56 1.27 -2.71 4.89
C ILE A 56 0.11 -3.11 3.99
N LEU A 57 -0.05 -4.41 3.69
CA LEU A 57 -1.18 -4.90 2.89
C LEU A 57 -2.53 -4.62 3.56
N MET A 58 -2.61 -4.75 4.88
CA MET A 58 -3.81 -4.38 5.65
C MET A 58 -4.13 -2.89 5.48
N HIS A 59 -3.15 -2.01 5.58
CA HIS A 59 -3.35 -0.57 5.38
C HIS A 59 -3.72 -0.21 3.94
N GLN A 60 -3.13 -0.86 2.96
CA GLN A 60 -3.52 -0.67 1.55
C GLN A 60 -4.96 -1.15 1.31
N THR A 61 -5.37 -2.23 1.96
CA THR A 61 -6.75 -2.74 1.89
C THR A 61 -7.74 -1.76 2.50
N ILE A 62 -7.43 -1.13 3.63
CA ILE A 62 -8.24 -0.05 4.21
C ILE A 62 -8.51 1.02 3.16
N ARG A 63 -7.47 1.48 2.49
CA ARG A 63 -7.59 2.51 1.46
C ARG A 63 -8.48 2.07 0.30
N THR A 64 -8.24 0.88 -0.23
CA THR A 64 -9.02 0.34 -1.36
C THR A 64 -10.49 0.20 -1.02
N VAL A 65 -10.81 -0.36 0.14
CA VAL A 65 -12.19 -0.55 0.61
C VAL A 65 -12.89 0.78 0.83
N LEU A 66 -12.21 1.77 1.40
CA LEU A 66 -12.80 3.10 1.60
C LEU A 66 -13.03 3.84 0.29
N LEU A 67 -12.17 3.69 -0.70
CA LEU A 67 -12.38 4.26 -2.04
C LEU A 67 -13.59 3.62 -2.71
N ASP A 68 -13.74 2.30 -2.64
CA ASP A 68 -14.90 1.60 -3.19
C ASP A 68 -16.19 2.01 -2.47
N TYR A 69 -16.14 2.18 -1.16
CA TYR A 69 -17.25 2.69 -0.38
C TYR A 69 -17.71 4.08 -0.85
N VAL A 70 -16.75 4.96 -1.07
CA VAL A 70 -17.03 6.33 -1.53
C VAL A 70 -17.66 6.32 -2.93
N GLU A 71 -17.11 5.55 -3.84
CA GLU A 71 -17.68 5.42 -5.20
C GLU A 71 -19.12 4.93 -5.17
N ASP A 72 -19.41 3.89 -4.38
CA ASP A 72 -20.75 3.36 -4.25
C ASP A 72 -21.70 4.34 -3.56
N HIS A 73 -21.21 5.07 -2.54
CA HIS A 73 -22.01 6.09 -1.86
C HIS A 73 -22.43 7.23 -2.82
N GLN A 74 -21.57 7.62 -3.74
CA GLN A 74 -21.84 8.68 -4.72
C GLN A 74 -22.97 8.32 -5.68
N ILE A 75 -23.13 7.04 -5.97
CA ILE A 75 -24.23 6.53 -6.80
C ILE A 75 -25.45 6.11 -5.98
N GLY A 76 -25.50 6.43 -4.69
CA GLY A 76 -26.61 6.17 -3.81
C GLY A 76 -26.65 4.80 -3.15
N THR A 77 -25.56 4.01 -3.27
CA THR A 77 -25.45 2.69 -2.63
C THR A 77 -24.76 2.83 -1.27
N VAL A 78 -25.48 2.50 -0.21
CA VAL A 78 -24.95 2.52 1.17
C VAL A 78 -24.59 1.10 1.59
N TRP A 79 -23.35 0.93 2.07
CA TRP A 79 -22.90 -0.36 2.58
C TRP A 79 -23.32 -0.56 4.04
N SER A 80 -23.74 -1.79 4.36
CA SER A 80 -23.81 -2.24 5.74
C SER A 80 -22.41 -2.53 6.30
N HIS A 81 -22.27 -2.60 7.61
CA HIS A 81 -21.01 -3.03 8.24
C HIS A 81 -20.65 -4.48 7.86
N GLU A 82 -21.64 -5.32 7.66
CA GLU A 82 -21.44 -6.69 7.19
C GLU A 82 -20.84 -6.72 5.78
N LEU A 83 -21.38 -5.94 4.85
CA LEU A 83 -20.83 -5.83 3.50
C LEU A 83 -19.41 -5.29 3.50
N LEU A 84 -19.14 -4.27 4.32
CA LEU A 84 -17.80 -3.73 4.49
C LEU A 84 -16.82 -4.81 4.96
N SER A 85 -17.22 -5.62 5.92
CA SER A 85 -16.40 -6.73 6.45
C SER A 85 -16.11 -7.78 5.38
N ILE A 86 -17.11 -8.16 4.58
CA ILE A 86 -16.97 -9.10 3.47
C ILE A 86 -16.00 -8.55 2.42
N ARG A 87 -16.17 -7.29 2.03
CA ARG A 87 -15.32 -6.62 1.05
C ARG A 87 -13.87 -6.49 1.53
N PHE A 88 -13.67 -6.11 2.79
CA PHE A 88 -12.35 -6.02 3.37
C PHE A 88 -11.64 -7.38 3.36
N ARG A 89 -12.30 -8.42 3.82
CA ARG A 89 -11.75 -9.78 3.85
C ARG A 89 -11.36 -10.25 2.45
N ARG A 90 -12.24 -10.06 1.48
CA ARG A 90 -12.00 -10.41 0.08
C ARG A 90 -10.75 -9.71 -0.47
N ASP A 91 -10.66 -8.41 -0.30
CA ASP A 91 -9.56 -7.60 -0.84
C ASP A 91 -8.23 -7.90 -0.14
N TYR A 92 -8.26 -8.14 1.17
CA TYR A 92 -7.07 -8.54 1.91
C TYR A 92 -6.56 -9.92 1.49
N PHE A 93 -7.44 -10.90 1.34
CA PHE A 93 -7.08 -12.23 0.83
C PHE A 93 -6.46 -12.14 -0.57
N LYS A 94 -7.05 -11.33 -1.44
CA LYS A 94 -6.51 -11.09 -2.78
C LYS A 94 -5.12 -10.47 -2.73
N ALA A 95 -4.90 -9.47 -1.88
CA ALA A 95 -3.61 -8.82 -1.72
C ALA A 95 -2.52 -9.80 -1.22
N ILE A 96 -2.86 -10.66 -0.27
CA ILE A 96 -1.97 -11.72 0.22
C ILE A 96 -1.64 -12.72 -0.89
N ALA A 97 -2.64 -13.15 -1.66
CA ALA A 97 -2.43 -14.08 -2.77
C ALA A 97 -1.52 -13.48 -3.86
N GLU A 98 -1.71 -12.23 -4.23
CA GLU A 98 -0.86 -11.52 -5.20
C GLU A 98 0.58 -11.39 -4.70
N ARG A 99 0.77 -11.07 -3.42
CA ARG A 99 2.09 -11.05 -2.79
C ARG A 99 2.76 -12.42 -2.86
N ASN A 100 2.04 -13.48 -2.50
CA ASN A 100 2.57 -14.84 -2.51
C ASN A 100 2.97 -15.28 -3.93
N GLN A 101 2.19 -14.95 -4.94
CA GLN A 101 2.54 -15.22 -6.34
C GLN A 101 3.84 -14.50 -6.75
N ARG A 102 4.03 -13.28 -6.31
CA ARG A 102 5.26 -12.52 -6.55
C ARG A 102 6.46 -13.17 -5.86
N VAL A 103 6.31 -13.59 -4.61
CA VAL A 103 7.34 -14.33 -3.88
C VAL A 103 7.72 -15.63 -4.62
N GLU A 104 6.75 -16.40 -5.05
CA GLU A 104 6.98 -17.65 -5.79
C GLU A 104 7.73 -17.42 -7.11
N ARG A 105 7.38 -16.34 -7.84
CA ARG A 105 8.12 -15.99 -9.07
C ARG A 105 9.57 -15.63 -8.77
N LEU A 106 9.82 -14.85 -7.72
CA LEU A 106 11.18 -14.46 -7.34
C LEU A 106 12.01 -15.63 -6.82
N GLN A 107 11.39 -16.60 -6.16
CA GLN A 107 12.05 -17.84 -5.74
C GLN A 107 12.62 -18.62 -6.92
N LYS A 108 11.96 -18.61 -8.06
CA LYS A 108 12.47 -19.25 -9.29
C LYS A 108 13.79 -18.64 -9.78
N TYR A 109 14.05 -17.39 -9.47
CA TYR A 109 15.29 -16.69 -9.82
C TYR A 109 16.35 -16.74 -8.70
N GLY A 110 16.09 -17.48 -7.61
CA GLY A 110 17.03 -17.66 -6.51
C GLY A 110 17.22 -16.45 -5.59
N LEU A 111 16.50 -15.33 -5.84
CA LEU A 111 16.70 -14.08 -5.12
C LEU A 111 15.95 -13.98 -3.80
N ALA A 112 14.87 -14.72 -3.65
CA ALA A 112 13.96 -14.58 -2.51
C ALA A 112 13.97 -15.79 -1.58
N ALA A 113 14.64 -16.87 -1.92
CA ALA A 113 14.54 -18.15 -1.23
C ALA A 113 14.89 -18.11 0.26
N SER A 114 15.70 -17.14 0.71
CA SER A 114 16.14 -17.03 2.10
C SER A 114 15.47 -15.89 2.88
N PHE A 115 14.80 -14.94 2.22
CA PHE A 115 14.30 -13.72 2.84
C PHE A 115 12.77 -13.57 2.79
N PHE A 116 12.12 -14.16 1.78
CA PHE A 116 10.69 -14.00 1.60
C PHE A 116 10.02 -15.36 1.51
N HIS A 117 8.98 -15.52 2.31
CA HIS A 117 8.14 -16.70 2.32
C HIS A 117 6.72 -16.33 1.95
N THR A 118 5.96 -17.29 1.45
CA THR A 118 4.51 -17.16 1.36
C THR A 118 3.91 -17.04 2.76
N ILE A 119 2.86 -16.27 2.88
CA ILE A 119 2.18 -16.00 4.14
C ILE A 119 0.70 -16.34 4.03
N GLN A 120 0.07 -16.53 5.17
CA GLN A 120 -1.38 -16.70 5.27
C GLN A 120 -2.02 -15.40 5.75
N PRO A 121 -3.28 -15.14 5.39
CA PRO A 121 -4.02 -14.04 5.97
C PRO A 121 -4.11 -14.17 7.50
N GLU A 122 -3.88 -13.05 8.20
CA GLU A 122 -3.91 -13.02 9.66
C GLU A 122 -5.23 -12.43 10.16
N GLU A 123 -6.02 -13.19 10.92
CA GLU A 123 -7.35 -12.77 11.38
C GLU A 123 -7.32 -11.51 12.25
N HIS A 124 -6.30 -11.34 13.08
CA HIS A 124 -6.19 -10.11 13.89
C HIS A 124 -5.96 -8.86 13.04
N LEU A 125 -5.25 -8.95 11.92
CA LEU A 125 -5.09 -7.83 10.98
C LEU A 125 -6.37 -7.55 10.20
N ILE A 126 -7.12 -8.57 9.84
CA ILE A 126 -8.44 -8.40 9.21
C ILE A 126 -9.37 -7.66 10.16
N LYS A 127 -9.47 -8.10 11.40
CA LYS A 127 -10.29 -7.46 12.43
C LYS A 127 -9.88 -6.01 12.65
N MET A 128 -8.59 -5.76 12.80
CA MET A 128 -8.03 -4.42 13.00
C MET A 128 -8.33 -3.51 11.80
N GLY A 129 -8.19 -4.02 10.57
CA GLY A 129 -8.48 -3.29 9.35
C GLY A 129 -9.96 -2.94 9.22
N ILE A 130 -10.86 -3.87 9.52
CA ILE A 130 -12.31 -3.63 9.51
C ILE A 130 -12.69 -2.58 10.55
N GLU A 131 -12.19 -2.69 11.78
CA GLU A 131 -12.41 -1.71 12.85
C GLU A 131 -11.90 -0.32 12.45
N SER A 132 -10.75 -0.24 11.79
CA SER A 132 -10.21 1.02 11.28
C SER A 132 -11.10 1.63 10.20
N CYS A 133 -11.61 0.84 9.27
CA CYS A 133 -12.57 1.31 8.25
C CYS A 133 -13.83 1.88 8.89
N ILE A 134 -14.47 1.11 9.78
CA ILE A 134 -15.69 1.53 10.47
C ILE A 134 -15.45 2.85 11.20
N GLY A 135 -14.33 2.95 11.84
CA GLY A 135 -14.04 4.15 12.57
C GLY A 135 -13.72 5.37 11.73
N ILE A 136 -13.10 5.22 10.58
CA ILE A 136 -12.93 6.31 9.61
C ILE A 136 -14.29 6.75 9.08
N LEU A 137 -15.19 5.81 8.78
CA LEU A 137 -16.54 6.12 8.35
C LEU A 137 -17.37 6.88 9.40
N LEU A 138 -17.11 6.65 10.68
CA LEU A 138 -17.75 7.39 11.78
C LEU A 138 -17.09 8.73 12.09
N ASN A 139 -15.96 9.04 11.45
CA ASN A 139 -15.24 10.29 11.67
C ASN A 139 -16.02 11.47 11.06
N SER A 140 -16.21 12.55 11.83
CA SER A 140 -16.97 13.72 11.39
C SER A 140 -16.33 14.44 10.19
N VAL A 141 -15.01 14.47 10.12
CA VAL A 141 -14.28 15.08 8.98
C VAL A 141 -14.54 14.27 7.72
N PHE A 142 -14.46 12.94 7.80
CA PHE A 142 -14.76 12.06 6.69
C PHE A 142 -16.21 12.19 6.21
N GLN A 143 -17.17 12.22 7.14
CA GLN A 143 -18.58 12.42 6.83
C GLN A 143 -18.86 13.78 6.19
N GLY A 144 -18.18 14.82 6.63
CA GLY A 144 -18.24 16.14 6.01
C GLY A 144 -17.73 16.14 4.57
N LEU A 145 -16.59 15.50 4.31
CA LEU A 145 -16.03 15.35 2.96
C LEU A 145 -16.93 14.52 2.06
N LEU A 146 -17.51 13.45 2.59
CA LEU A 146 -18.45 12.60 1.88
C LEU A 146 -19.70 13.36 1.46
N SER A 147 -20.28 14.15 2.36
CA SER A 147 -21.48 14.97 2.11
C SER A 147 -21.23 16.07 1.10
N ASN A 148 -20.03 16.64 1.06
CA ASN A 148 -19.65 17.72 0.15
C ASN A 148 -19.23 17.26 -1.25
N GLY A 149 -19.20 15.96 -1.50
CA GLY A 149 -18.67 15.40 -2.76
C GLY A 149 -17.18 15.65 -3.00
N SER A 150 -16.45 16.07 -1.94
CA SER A 150 -15.03 16.44 -2.04
C SER A 150 -14.09 15.23 -2.09
N ILE A 151 -14.60 14.02 -1.85
CA ILE A 151 -13.78 12.82 -1.74
C ILE A 151 -13.30 12.31 -3.10
N GLU A 152 -13.96 12.65 -4.21
CA GLU A 152 -13.53 12.27 -5.57
C GLU A 152 -12.08 12.66 -5.88
N ARG A 153 -11.54 13.65 -5.17
CA ARG A 153 -10.19 14.18 -5.37
C ARG A 153 -9.27 13.86 -4.19
N MET A 154 -9.66 12.95 -3.31
CA MET A 154 -8.91 12.66 -2.12
C MET A 154 -7.61 11.92 -2.44
N GLU A 155 -6.49 12.59 -2.30
CA GLU A 155 -5.17 12.00 -2.45
C GLU A 155 -4.82 11.06 -1.29
N ALA A 156 -3.87 10.16 -1.51
CA ALA A 156 -3.41 9.20 -0.49
C ALA A 156 -2.99 9.87 0.84
N ASN A 157 -2.49 11.11 0.77
CA ASN A 157 -2.09 11.89 1.95
C ASN A 157 -3.26 12.32 2.83
N GLU A 158 -4.43 12.61 2.24
CA GLU A 158 -5.63 12.99 2.98
C GLU A 158 -6.23 11.79 3.72
N PHE A 159 -6.25 10.60 3.11
CA PHE A 159 -6.61 9.37 3.81
C PHE A 159 -5.70 9.09 5.00
N ARG A 160 -4.41 9.26 4.82
CA ARG A 160 -3.42 9.11 5.89
C ARG A 160 -3.64 10.12 7.00
N ARG A 161 -3.96 11.36 6.67
CA ARG A 161 -4.26 12.43 7.63
C ARG A 161 -5.50 12.12 8.45
N ILE A 162 -6.60 11.68 7.83
CA ILE A 162 -7.84 11.30 8.54
C ILE A 162 -7.57 10.14 9.49
N ARG A 163 -6.81 9.14 9.05
CA ARG A 163 -6.41 8.00 9.88
C ARG A 163 -5.59 8.46 11.10
N ASN A 164 -4.65 9.38 10.91
CA ASN A 164 -3.80 9.89 11.98
C ASN A 164 -4.56 10.73 13.00
N ILE A 165 -5.55 11.51 12.57
CA ILE A 165 -6.42 12.28 13.49
C ILE A 165 -7.14 11.36 14.48
N ARG A 166 -7.40 10.12 14.09
CA ARG A 166 -8.12 9.17 14.93
C ARG A 166 -7.23 8.41 15.92
N MET A 167 -5.94 8.28 15.64
CA MET A 167 -4.98 7.58 16.51
C MET A 167 -4.57 8.41 17.73
N TYR A 168 -5.05 9.63 17.85
CA TYR A 168 -4.93 10.54 18.99
C TYR A 168 -6.28 10.71 19.66
#